data_0e0cdae0c9e4c50413d09046b3bee537
#
_entry.id   0e0cdae0c9e4c50413d09046b3bee537
#
_cell.length_a   1.000
_cell.length_b   1.000
_cell.length_c   1.000
_cell.angle_alpha   90.00
_cell.angle_beta   90.00
_cell.angle_gamma   90.00
#
_symmetry.space_group_name_H-M   'P 1'
#
loop_
_entity.id
_entity.type
_entity.pdbx_description
1 polymer ?
#
loop_
_entity_poly.entity_id
_entity_poly.type
_entity_poly.pdbx_seq_one_letter_code
_entity_poly.pdbx_strand_id
1 'polypeptide(L)'
;MESTSIYWHPIWRILEDIEELKLVNPYFIKQLPGRKSDVRDAAWIAECTMKDLIRGSFVPAPLVQRMRQYNRRIFDLNKEKVYKLTKLDAVLQRCNIRISNYVSSTDSKSYKEVVRLLSEGVTDAVLLADAIHGRTVNRVGKDVIIASLTGVVSEVDIDLIRQYREEIELDDRHLQECQEKLTAICEKEFPKEFENLQTIPGVKERSATSILSEIGADMKMFITASALVSWCGLKPRNDESAGKIKSRKITHGNKYIRKTMIECAWGASRTQDCFYSQFSYIQTVVRRKNAMKVKVAVARKMLVAVWHVLNEGVPYRDYKMLQAQAGGNS
;
A
#
# COMPACT_ATOMS: atom_id res chain seq x y z
N MET A 1 -3.68 27.86 -6.06
CA MET A 1 -4.56 27.03 -6.94
C MET A 1 -5.17 25.88 -6.18
N GLU A 2 -6.31 25.37 -6.62
CA GLU A 2 -7.02 24.25 -5.98
C GLU A 2 -6.49 22.89 -6.45
N SER A 3 -6.36 21.91 -5.53
CA SER A 3 -5.85 20.56 -5.83
C SER A 3 -6.93 19.66 -6.45
N THR A 4 -7.55 20.10 -7.55
CA THR A 4 -8.61 19.37 -8.23
C THR A 4 -8.01 18.33 -9.17
N SER A 5 -8.11 17.04 -8.80
CA SER A 5 -7.63 15.90 -9.59
C SER A 5 -6.18 16.06 -10.08
N ILE A 6 -5.94 15.92 -11.39
CA ILE A 6 -4.63 16.07 -12.05
C ILE A 6 -4.44 17.43 -12.75
N TYR A 7 -5.48 18.25 -12.83
CA TYR A 7 -5.51 19.47 -13.65
C TYR A 7 -4.56 20.57 -13.17
N TRP A 8 -4.17 20.57 -11.90
CA TRP A 8 -3.21 21.53 -11.35
C TRP A 8 -1.76 21.26 -11.80
N HIS A 9 -1.40 20.02 -12.17
CA HIS A 9 -0.04 19.63 -12.53
C HIS A 9 0.57 20.41 -13.69
N PRO A 10 -0.11 20.54 -14.87
CA PRO A 10 0.47 21.31 -15.98
C PRO A 10 0.64 22.80 -15.62
N ILE A 11 -0.33 23.38 -14.93
CA ILE A 11 -0.29 24.79 -14.52
C ILE A 11 0.83 25.00 -13.49
N TRP A 12 0.97 24.10 -12.53
CA TRP A 12 2.04 24.15 -11.52
C TRP A 12 3.42 24.17 -12.19
N ARG A 13 3.67 23.26 -13.13
CA ARG A 13 4.96 23.12 -13.82
C ARG A 13 5.36 24.35 -14.64
N ILE A 14 4.39 25.11 -15.14
CA ILE A 14 4.65 26.32 -15.91
C ILE A 14 4.96 27.49 -14.97
N LEU A 15 4.35 27.53 -13.81
CA LEU A 15 4.39 28.68 -12.91
C LEU A 15 5.38 28.51 -11.73
N GLU A 16 5.85 27.29 -11.42
CA GLU A 16 6.65 27.00 -10.22
C GLU A 16 7.99 27.77 -10.18
N ASP A 17 8.54 28.13 -11.34
CA ASP A 17 9.78 28.91 -11.46
C ASP A 17 9.54 30.44 -11.52
N ILE A 18 8.30 30.88 -11.61
CA ILE A 18 7.93 32.28 -11.87
C ILE A 18 7.28 32.91 -10.65
N GLU A 19 6.45 32.14 -9.92
CA GLU A 19 5.59 32.64 -8.87
C GLU A 19 5.61 31.77 -7.62
N GLU A 20 5.32 32.37 -6.45
CA GLU A 20 5.04 31.62 -5.23
C GLU A 20 3.69 30.94 -5.33
N LEU A 21 3.69 29.60 -5.44
CA LEU A 21 2.50 28.80 -5.62
C LEU A 21 2.05 28.15 -4.32
N LYS A 22 0.75 28.29 -4.00
CA LYS A 22 0.08 27.53 -2.93
C LYS A 22 -0.97 26.59 -3.54
N LEU A 23 -0.73 25.28 -3.44
CA LEU A 23 -1.73 24.25 -3.78
C LEU A 23 -2.64 24.04 -2.58
N VAL A 24 -3.97 24.16 -2.75
CA VAL A 24 -4.91 24.15 -1.63
C VAL A 24 -5.93 23.03 -1.81
N ASN A 25 -6.23 22.33 -0.72
CA ASN A 25 -7.27 21.31 -0.74
C ASN A 25 -8.65 21.98 -0.71
N PRO A 26 -9.55 21.67 -1.68
CA PRO A 26 -10.93 22.20 -1.76
C PRO A 26 -11.72 22.05 -0.47
N TYR A 27 -11.49 21.00 0.28
CA TYR A 27 -12.16 20.76 1.55
C TYR A 27 -11.97 21.89 2.56
N PHE A 28 -10.76 22.45 2.64
CA PHE A 28 -10.48 23.55 3.59
C PHE A 28 -11.04 24.88 3.09
N ILE A 29 -11.01 25.14 1.78
CA ILE A 29 -11.62 26.35 1.20
C ILE A 29 -13.14 26.36 1.44
N LYS A 30 -13.80 25.21 1.29
CA LYS A 30 -15.25 25.08 1.50
C LYS A 30 -15.71 25.27 2.94
N GLN A 31 -14.80 25.20 3.91
CA GLN A 31 -15.10 25.45 5.32
C GLN A 31 -15.05 26.94 5.70
N LEU A 32 -14.45 27.76 4.86
CA LEU A 32 -14.42 29.21 5.09
C LEU A 32 -15.80 29.81 4.76
N PRO A 33 -16.32 30.74 5.59
CA PRO A 33 -17.62 31.37 5.36
C PRO A 33 -17.62 32.22 4.09
N GLY A 34 -18.59 32.02 3.20
CA GLY A 34 -18.74 32.75 1.94
C GLY A 34 -19.80 32.16 1.02
N ARG A 35 -20.38 32.97 0.10
CA ARG A 35 -21.35 32.54 -0.92
C ARG A 35 -20.63 32.01 -2.19
N LYS A 36 -21.08 30.89 -2.69
CA LYS A 36 -20.49 30.16 -3.83
C LYS A 36 -21.09 30.57 -5.16
N SER A 37 -20.23 30.98 -6.09
CA SER A 37 -20.42 30.91 -7.54
C SER A 37 -19.02 30.80 -8.18
N ASP A 38 -18.87 30.14 -9.31
CA ASP A 38 -17.56 29.82 -9.89
C ASP A 38 -16.66 31.03 -10.14
N VAL A 39 -17.18 32.15 -10.57
CA VAL A 39 -16.43 33.43 -10.74
C VAL A 39 -16.04 34.04 -9.38
N ARG A 40 -16.89 33.89 -8.36
CA ARG A 40 -16.63 34.37 -7.02
C ARG A 40 -15.67 33.45 -6.25
N ASP A 41 -15.59 32.17 -6.63
CA ASP A 41 -14.67 31.21 -6.01
C ASP A 41 -13.21 31.59 -6.27
N ALA A 42 -12.85 32.02 -7.49
CA ALA A 42 -11.50 32.47 -7.81
C ALA A 42 -11.12 33.74 -7.03
N ALA A 43 -12.00 34.73 -6.98
CA ALA A 43 -11.79 35.95 -6.21
C ALA A 43 -11.70 35.67 -4.71
N TRP A 44 -12.53 34.78 -4.21
CA TRP A 44 -12.51 34.34 -2.80
C TRP A 44 -11.23 33.60 -2.43
N ILE A 45 -10.73 32.72 -3.29
CA ILE A 45 -9.45 32.05 -3.10
C ILE A 45 -8.30 33.07 -3.06
N ALA A 46 -8.30 34.06 -3.96
CA ALA A 46 -7.33 35.14 -3.98
C ALA A 46 -7.37 35.96 -2.67
N GLU A 47 -8.55 36.37 -2.23
CA GLU A 47 -8.73 37.11 -0.97
C GLU A 47 -8.26 36.31 0.25
N CYS A 48 -8.61 35.02 0.34
CA CYS A 48 -8.16 34.13 1.40
C CYS A 48 -6.63 33.93 1.38
N THR A 49 -6.01 33.91 0.18
CA THR A 49 -4.56 33.84 0.02
C THR A 49 -3.88 35.12 0.51
N MET A 50 -4.38 36.29 0.12
CA MET A 50 -3.88 37.58 0.58
C MET A 50 -3.93 37.76 2.09
N LYS A 51 -4.96 37.23 2.73
CA LYS A 51 -5.17 37.27 4.19
C LYS A 51 -4.47 36.13 4.94
N ASP A 52 -3.65 35.32 4.26
CA ASP A 52 -2.95 34.12 4.77
C ASP A 52 -3.86 33.13 5.55
N LEU A 53 -5.14 33.07 5.17
CA LEU A 53 -6.12 32.15 5.75
C LEU A 53 -6.01 30.72 5.19
N ILE A 54 -5.21 30.52 4.14
CA ILE A 54 -5.10 29.28 3.40
C ILE A 54 -3.74 28.61 3.66
N ARG A 55 -3.78 27.41 4.20
CA ARG A 55 -2.57 26.57 4.30
C ARG A 55 -2.34 25.80 3.01
N GLY A 56 -1.14 25.92 2.43
CA GLY A 56 -0.72 25.15 1.29
C GLY A 56 -0.68 23.64 1.61
N SER A 57 -1.05 22.84 0.62
CA SER A 57 -0.87 21.38 0.65
C SER A 57 0.57 21.02 0.31
N PHE A 58 1.04 19.88 0.81
CA PHE A 58 2.35 19.35 0.45
C PHE A 58 2.43 19.02 -1.05
N VAL A 59 3.30 19.72 -1.77
CA VAL A 59 3.70 19.41 -3.14
C VAL A 59 5.14 18.90 -3.08
N PRO A 60 5.40 17.63 -3.39
CA PRO A 60 6.74 17.08 -3.33
C PRO A 60 7.61 17.61 -4.49
N ALA A 61 8.93 17.53 -4.31
CA ALA A 61 9.91 17.85 -5.35
C ALA A 61 9.64 17.07 -6.65
N PRO A 62 10.04 17.60 -7.82
CA PRO A 62 9.76 16.97 -9.13
C PRO A 62 10.21 15.50 -9.23
N LEU A 63 11.35 15.15 -8.62
CA LEU A 63 11.81 13.76 -8.56
C LEU A 63 10.79 12.85 -7.83
N VAL A 64 10.33 13.26 -6.64
CA VAL A 64 9.36 12.52 -5.85
C VAL A 64 8.01 12.44 -6.58
N GLN A 65 7.62 13.48 -7.34
CA GLN A 65 6.43 13.43 -8.18
C GLN A 65 6.53 12.34 -9.26
N ARG A 66 7.72 12.18 -9.90
CA ARG A 66 7.97 11.09 -10.87
C ARG A 66 7.92 9.71 -10.19
N MET A 67 8.55 9.57 -9.03
CA MET A 67 8.49 8.33 -8.23
C MET A 67 7.05 7.95 -7.85
N ARG A 68 6.22 8.94 -7.48
CA ARG A 68 4.79 8.72 -7.21
C ARG A 68 4.05 8.10 -8.39
N GLN A 69 4.39 8.44 -9.63
CA GLN A 69 3.72 7.86 -10.80
C GLN A 69 3.99 6.35 -10.89
N TYR A 70 5.24 5.90 -10.70
CA TYR A 70 5.56 4.47 -10.64
C TYR A 70 4.88 3.77 -9.46
N ASN A 71 4.96 4.34 -8.26
CA ASN A 71 4.33 3.78 -7.08
C ASN A 71 2.82 3.59 -7.26
N ARG A 72 2.13 4.60 -7.81
CA ARG A 72 0.69 4.56 -8.06
C ARG A 72 0.34 3.57 -9.17
N ARG A 73 1.16 3.46 -10.22
CA ARG A 73 0.98 2.44 -11.25
C ARG A 73 1.12 1.02 -10.66
N ILE A 74 2.07 0.80 -9.75
CA ILE A 74 2.20 -0.47 -9.00
C ILE A 74 0.92 -0.78 -8.21
N PHE A 75 0.32 0.22 -7.55
CA PHE A 75 -0.96 0.03 -6.85
C PHE A 75 -2.10 -0.34 -7.78
N ASP A 76 -2.20 0.33 -8.93
CA ASP A 76 -3.26 0.09 -9.92
C ASP A 76 -3.09 -1.29 -10.56
N LEU A 77 -1.87 -1.66 -10.99
CA LEU A 77 -1.56 -2.99 -11.53
C LEU A 77 -1.90 -4.11 -10.54
N ASN A 78 -1.55 -3.96 -9.26
CA ASN A 78 -1.94 -4.94 -8.24
C ASN A 78 -3.46 -5.08 -8.11
N LYS A 79 -4.21 -4.00 -8.22
CA LYS A 79 -5.67 -4.02 -8.19
C LYS A 79 -6.26 -4.69 -9.43
N GLU A 80 -5.72 -4.36 -10.60
CA GLU A 80 -6.10 -4.96 -11.88
C GLU A 80 -5.82 -6.46 -11.88
N LYS A 81 -4.63 -6.88 -11.43
CA LYS A 81 -4.26 -8.29 -11.28
C LYS A 81 -5.22 -9.06 -10.36
N VAL A 82 -5.55 -8.52 -9.19
CA VAL A 82 -6.52 -9.16 -8.26
C VAL A 82 -7.89 -9.31 -8.92
N TYR A 83 -8.35 -8.31 -9.67
CA TYR A 83 -9.60 -8.38 -10.42
C TYR A 83 -9.56 -9.50 -11.47
N LYS A 84 -8.47 -9.58 -12.27
CA LYS A 84 -8.29 -10.60 -13.31
C LYS A 84 -8.21 -12.01 -12.69
N LEU A 85 -7.47 -12.19 -11.60
CA LEU A 85 -7.41 -13.46 -10.86
C LEU A 85 -8.80 -13.89 -10.37
N THR A 86 -9.61 -12.95 -9.89
CA THR A 86 -10.99 -13.26 -9.46
C THR A 86 -11.87 -13.67 -10.64
N LYS A 87 -11.71 -13.03 -11.80
CA LYS A 87 -12.44 -13.40 -13.02
C LYS A 87 -12.01 -14.76 -13.56
N LEU A 88 -10.70 -15.03 -13.57
CA LEU A 88 -10.14 -16.32 -13.96
C LEU A 88 -10.66 -17.44 -13.05
N ASP A 89 -10.65 -17.25 -11.72
CA ASP A 89 -11.20 -18.23 -10.79
C ASP A 89 -12.70 -18.46 -11.02
N ALA A 90 -13.47 -17.44 -11.37
CA ALA A 90 -14.88 -17.58 -11.72
C ALA A 90 -15.09 -18.44 -12.98
N VAL A 91 -14.21 -18.36 -13.98
CA VAL A 91 -14.23 -19.27 -15.15
C VAL A 91 -13.98 -20.71 -14.69
N LEU A 92 -12.95 -20.95 -13.87
CA LEU A 92 -12.64 -22.29 -13.35
C LEU A 92 -13.82 -22.87 -12.51
N GLN A 93 -14.41 -22.06 -11.63
CA GLN A 93 -15.58 -22.46 -10.84
C GLN A 93 -16.78 -22.85 -11.73
N ARG A 94 -17.00 -22.12 -12.83
CA ARG A 94 -18.04 -22.48 -13.83
C ARG A 94 -17.76 -23.83 -14.48
N CYS A 95 -16.50 -24.17 -14.72
CA CYS A 95 -16.08 -25.47 -15.22
C CYS A 95 -16.10 -26.59 -14.15
N ASN A 96 -16.55 -26.32 -12.93
CA ASN A 96 -16.46 -27.17 -11.75
C ASN A 96 -15.03 -27.45 -11.26
N ILE A 97 -14.04 -26.65 -11.67
CA ILE A 97 -12.66 -26.75 -11.18
C ILE A 97 -12.53 -25.85 -9.94
N ARG A 98 -12.33 -26.44 -8.77
CA ARG A 98 -12.39 -25.76 -7.45
C ARG A 98 -11.08 -25.78 -6.68
N ILE A 99 -9.96 -25.82 -7.38
CA ILE A 99 -8.62 -25.91 -6.78
C ILE A 99 -8.29 -24.70 -5.89
N SER A 100 -8.88 -23.53 -6.14
CA SER A 100 -8.71 -22.32 -5.32
C SER A 100 -9.09 -22.53 -3.85
N ASN A 101 -9.97 -23.50 -3.52
CA ASN A 101 -10.35 -23.84 -2.15
C ASN A 101 -9.23 -24.53 -1.37
N TYR A 102 -8.25 -25.11 -2.04
CA TYR A 102 -7.21 -25.96 -1.44
C TYR A 102 -5.81 -25.38 -1.50
N VAL A 103 -5.56 -24.45 -2.42
CA VAL A 103 -4.29 -23.71 -2.49
C VAL A 103 -4.28 -22.51 -1.56
N SER A 104 -3.10 -21.95 -1.27
CA SER A 104 -2.95 -20.81 -0.36
C SER A 104 -3.51 -19.50 -0.91
N SER A 105 -3.48 -19.34 -2.24
CA SER A 105 -4.06 -18.21 -2.96
C SER A 105 -4.15 -18.51 -4.45
N THR A 106 -4.97 -17.76 -5.18
CA THR A 106 -5.06 -17.79 -6.65
C THR A 106 -3.82 -17.20 -7.35
N ASP A 107 -2.88 -16.63 -6.61
CA ASP A 107 -1.56 -16.19 -7.11
C ASP A 107 -0.43 -17.18 -6.74
N SER A 108 -0.75 -18.35 -6.18
CA SER A 108 0.22 -19.39 -5.81
C SER A 108 0.80 -20.09 -7.04
N LYS A 109 2.04 -20.60 -6.91
CA LYS A 109 2.70 -21.34 -8.00
C LYS A 109 1.87 -22.51 -8.52
N SER A 110 1.29 -23.31 -7.60
CA SER A 110 0.43 -24.43 -7.98
C SER A 110 -0.81 -24.00 -8.77
N TYR A 111 -1.48 -22.91 -8.36
CA TYR A 111 -2.63 -22.41 -9.09
C TYR A 111 -2.24 -21.91 -10.50
N LYS A 112 -1.15 -21.14 -10.61
CA LYS A 112 -0.63 -20.66 -11.88
C LYS A 112 -0.25 -21.80 -12.84
N GLU A 113 0.32 -22.88 -12.31
CA GLU A 113 0.70 -24.04 -13.11
C GLU A 113 -0.52 -24.81 -13.63
N VAL A 114 -1.54 -25.01 -12.80
CA VAL A 114 -2.83 -25.56 -13.24
C VAL A 114 -3.46 -24.68 -14.33
N VAL A 115 -3.47 -23.37 -14.15
CA VAL A 115 -4.01 -22.42 -15.13
C VAL A 115 -3.22 -22.52 -16.46
N ARG A 116 -1.88 -22.65 -16.39
CA ARG A 116 -1.03 -22.81 -17.57
C ARG A 116 -1.42 -24.07 -18.35
N LEU A 117 -1.50 -25.21 -17.67
CA LEU A 117 -1.87 -26.49 -18.29
C LEU A 117 -3.27 -26.44 -18.91
N LEU A 118 -4.25 -25.90 -18.20
CA LEU A 118 -5.61 -25.72 -18.73
C LEU A 118 -5.63 -24.83 -19.98
N SER A 119 -4.84 -23.75 -20.00
CA SER A 119 -4.74 -22.85 -21.16
C SER A 119 -4.06 -23.49 -22.37
N GLU A 120 -3.34 -24.60 -22.16
CA GLU A 120 -2.71 -25.42 -23.20
C GLU A 120 -3.61 -26.62 -23.61
N GLY A 121 -4.82 -26.70 -23.04
CA GLY A 121 -5.80 -27.74 -23.37
C GLY A 121 -5.67 -29.05 -22.57
N VAL A 122 -4.80 -29.07 -21.55
CA VAL A 122 -4.70 -30.22 -20.64
C VAL A 122 -5.87 -30.19 -19.66
N THR A 123 -6.82 -31.12 -19.77
CA THR A 123 -8.03 -31.18 -18.95
C THR A 123 -8.08 -32.43 -18.06
N ASP A 124 -7.12 -33.34 -18.17
CA ASP A 124 -7.02 -34.52 -17.31
C ASP A 124 -6.71 -34.13 -15.87
N ALA A 125 -7.63 -34.45 -14.94
CA ALA A 125 -7.53 -34.09 -13.54
C ALA A 125 -6.32 -34.71 -12.83
N VAL A 126 -5.83 -35.86 -13.28
CA VAL A 126 -4.65 -36.52 -12.70
C VAL A 126 -3.38 -35.76 -13.09
N LEU A 127 -3.26 -35.39 -14.38
CA LEU A 127 -2.13 -34.58 -14.87
C LEU A 127 -2.11 -33.19 -14.22
N LEU A 128 -3.28 -32.57 -14.06
CA LEU A 128 -3.41 -31.29 -13.35
C LEU A 128 -3.02 -31.41 -11.87
N ALA A 129 -3.34 -32.53 -11.21
CA ALA A 129 -3.01 -32.74 -9.80
C ALA A 129 -1.48 -32.88 -9.57
N ASP A 130 -0.73 -33.38 -10.54
CA ASP A 130 0.73 -33.49 -10.45
C ASP A 130 1.44 -32.12 -10.45
N ALA A 131 0.76 -31.05 -10.91
CA ALA A 131 1.22 -29.67 -10.81
C ALA A 131 1.07 -29.05 -9.40
N ILE A 132 0.35 -29.73 -8.50
CA ILE A 132 0.10 -29.24 -7.15
C ILE A 132 1.29 -29.58 -6.24
N HIS A 133 1.78 -28.58 -5.52
CA HIS A 133 2.90 -28.75 -4.60
C HIS A 133 2.63 -29.87 -3.57
N GLY A 134 3.57 -30.80 -3.39
CA GLY A 134 3.41 -31.98 -2.52
C GLY A 134 2.95 -31.68 -1.10
N ARG A 135 3.36 -30.54 -0.50
CA ARG A 135 2.89 -30.14 0.81
C ARG A 135 1.36 -29.89 0.85
N THR A 136 0.77 -29.39 -0.24
CA THR A 136 -0.68 -29.22 -0.37
C THR A 136 -1.37 -30.57 -0.55
N VAL A 137 -0.83 -31.44 -1.39
CA VAL A 137 -1.33 -32.81 -1.61
C VAL A 137 -1.31 -33.60 -0.32
N ASN A 138 -0.21 -33.56 0.44
CA ASN A 138 -0.09 -34.26 1.74
C ASN A 138 -1.08 -33.76 2.79
N ARG A 139 -1.40 -32.44 2.78
CA ARG A 139 -2.37 -31.85 3.70
C ARG A 139 -3.81 -32.19 3.37
N VAL A 140 -4.16 -32.23 2.09
CA VAL A 140 -5.54 -32.30 1.61
C VAL A 140 -5.95 -33.72 1.23
N GLY A 141 -5.00 -34.50 0.70
CA GLY A 141 -5.22 -35.81 0.10
C GLY A 141 -5.28 -35.73 -1.43
N LYS A 142 -4.62 -36.72 -2.10
CA LYS A 142 -4.52 -36.76 -3.57
C LYS A 142 -5.90 -36.87 -4.24
N ASP A 143 -6.76 -37.71 -3.71
CA ASP A 143 -8.11 -37.96 -4.27
C ASP A 143 -8.99 -36.69 -4.22
N VAL A 144 -8.89 -35.90 -3.12
CA VAL A 144 -9.62 -34.64 -2.96
C VAL A 144 -9.10 -33.60 -3.96
N ILE A 145 -7.79 -33.55 -4.18
CA ILE A 145 -7.19 -32.65 -5.18
C ILE A 145 -7.68 -33.03 -6.59
N ILE A 146 -7.62 -34.32 -6.96
CA ILE A 146 -8.13 -34.79 -8.26
C ILE A 146 -9.62 -34.45 -8.42
N ALA A 147 -10.43 -34.74 -7.42
CA ALA A 147 -11.85 -34.39 -7.44
C ALA A 147 -12.10 -32.90 -7.61
N SER A 148 -11.24 -32.04 -7.01
CA SER A 148 -11.33 -30.59 -7.15
C SER A 148 -10.93 -30.05 -8.53
N LEU A 149 -10.23 -30.85 -9.31
CA LEU A 149 -9.77 -30.56 -10.67
C LEU A 149 -10.63 -31.25 -11.74
N THR A 150 -11.56 -32.10 -11.33
CA THR A 150 -12.48 -32.79 -12.23
C THR A 150 -13.62 -31.85 -12.62
N GLY A 151 -13.68 -31.51 -13.91
CA GLY A 151 -14.66 -30.59 -14.45
C GLY A 151 -14.86 -30.76 -15.94
N VAL A 152 -15.71 -29.93 -16.52
CA VAL A 152 -15.97 -29.90 -17.96
C VAL A 152 -15.48 -28.54 -18.48
N VAL A 153 -14.48 -28.58 -19.34
CA VAL A 153 -13.83 -27.37 -19.91
C VAL A 153 -14.07 -27.37 -21.41
N SER A 154 -14.74 -26.35 -21.90
CA SER A 154 -14.98 -26.15 -23.35
C SER A 154 -13.82 -25.39 -23.99
N GLU A 155 -13.75 -25.39 -25.32
CA GLU A 155 -12.77 -24.58 -26.09
C GLU A 155 -12.85 -23.10 -25.73
N VAL A 156 -14.08 -22.56 -25.54
CA VAL A 156 -14.29 -21.17 -25.11
C VAL A 156 -13.70 -20.91 -23.72
N ASP A 157 -13.82 -21.89 -22.79
CA ASP A 157 -13.24 -21.74 -21.45
C ASP A 157 -11.69 -21.73 -21.53
N ILE A 158 -11.10 -22.58 -22.36
CA ILE A 158 -9.64 -22.61 -22.60
C ILE A 158 -9.17 -21.26 -23.14
N ASP A 159 -9.87 -20.69 -24.11
CA ASP A 159 -9.53 -19.38 -24.68
C ASP A 159 -9.61 -18.27 -23.63
N LEU A 160 -10.67 -18.24 -22.80
CA LEU A 160 -10.82 -17.26 -21.73
C LEU A 160 -9.72 -17.43 -20.65
N ILE A 161 -9.40 -18.66 -20.26
CA ILE A 161 -8.32 -18.97 -19.32
C ILE A 161 -6.99 -18.45 -19.86
N ARG A 162 -6.71 -18.68 -21.15
CA ARG A 162 -5.49 -18.22 -21.84
C ARG A 162 -5.40 -16.69 -21.84
N GLN A 163 -6.47 -16.00 -22.21
CA GLN A 163 -6.52 -14.53 -22.23
C GLN A 163 -6.25 -13.95 -20.83
N TYR A 164 -6.95 -14.42 -19.79
CA TYR A 164 -6.71 -13.93 -18.42
C TYR A 164 -5.30 -14.25 -17.93
N ARG A 165 -4.74 -15.41 -18.27
CA ARG A 165 -3.35 -15.75 -17.93
C ARG A 165 -2.37 -14.76 -18.55
N GLU A 166 -2.48 -14.50 -19.85
CA GLU A 166 -1.61 -13.57 -20.59
C GLU A 166 -1.70 -12.15 -20.03
N GLU A 167 -2.91 -11.68 -19.71
CA GLU A 167 -3.11 -10.38 -19.08
C GLU A 167 -2.49 -10.30 -17.68
N ILE A 168 -2.57 -11.36 -16.87
CA ILE A 168 -1.95 -11.42 -15.54
C ILE A 168 -0.42 -11.45 -15.65
N GLU A 169 0.13 -12.21 -16.60
CA GLU A 169 1.57 -12.26 -16.88
C GLU A 169 2.09 -10.90 -17.36
N LEU A 170 1.31 -10.16 -18.14
CA LEU A 170 1.63 -8.80 -18.57
C LEU A 170 1.64 -7.83 -17.37
N ASP A 171 0.64 -7.92 -16.49
CA ASP A 171 0.60 -7.10 -15.27
C ASP A 171 1.80 -7.41 -14.36
N ASP A 172 2.16 -8.69 -14.19
CA ASP A 172 3.33 -9.10 -13.39
C ASP A 172 4.64 -8.53 -13.95
N ARG A 173 4.81 -8.52 -15.27
CA ARG A 173 5.97 -7.92 -15.95
C ARG A 173 6.02 -6.40 -15.72
N HIS A 174 4.92 -5.69 -15.93
CA HIS A 174 4.86 -4.25 -15.69
C HIS A 174 5.07 -3.90 -14.21
N LEU A 175 4.57 -4.72 -13.28
CA LEU A 175 4.84 -4.56 -11.84
C LEU A 175 6.33 -4.65 -11.54
N GLN A 176 7.01 -5.64 -12.11
CA GLN A 176 8.44 -5.82 -11.94
C GLN A 176 9.23 -4.65 -12.52
N GLU A 177 8.94 -4.24 -13.75
CA GLU A 177 9.58 -3.09 -14.41
C GLU A 177 9.42 -1.79 -13.61
N CYS A 178 8.21 -1.51 -13.12
CA CYS A 178 7.96 -0.32 -12.29
C CYS A 178 8.72 -0.38 -10.96
N GLN A 179 8.78 -1.55 -10.33
CA GLN A 179 9.50 -1.74 -9.08
C GLN A 179 11.01 -1.58 -9.25
N GLU A 180 11.59 -2.18 -10.29
CA GLU A 180 13.02 -2.07 -10.60
C GLU A 180 13.44 -0.62 -10.85
N LYS A 181 12.65 0.12 -11.66
CA LYS A 181 12.89 1.55 -11.91
C LYS A 181 12.80 2.38 -10.63
N LEU A 182 11.82 2.09 -9.79
CA LEU A 182 11.63 2.80 -8.53
C LEU A 182 12.76 2.50 -7.54
N THR A 183 13.21 1.24 -7.44
CA THR A 183 14.36 0.83 -6.61
C THR A 183 15.64 1.51 -7.10
N ALA A 184 15.93 1.49 -8.40
CA ALA A 184 17.12 2.14 -8.97
C ALA A 184 17.15 3.66 -8.70
N ILE A 185 16.00 4.33 -8.73
CA ILE A 185 15.93 5.75 -8.34
C ILE A 185 16.24 5.93 -6.86
N CYS A 186 15.70 5.07 -5.98
CA CYS A 186 15.96 5.17 -4.54
C CYS A 186 17.44 4.92 -4.20
N GLU A 187 18.06 3.90 -4.80
CA GLU A 187 19.48 3.57 -4.61
C GLU A 187 20.41 4.70 -5.08
N LYS A 188 20.05 5.37 -6.18
CA LYS A 188 20.86 6.46 -6.74
C LYS A 188 20.69 7.78 -5.98
N GLU A 189 19.44 8.17 -5.72
CA GLU A 189 19.12 9.52 -5.25
C GLU A 189 18.95 9.61 -3.71
N PHE A 190 18.66 8.48 -3.04
CA PHE A 190 18.37 8.39 -1.60
C PHE A 190 19.03 7.17 -0.93
N PRO A 191 20.31 6.82 -1.24
CA PRO A 191 20.91 5.56 -0.81
C PRO A 191 20.87 5.37 0.71
N LYS A 192 21.22 6.40 1.47
CA LYS A 192 21.27 6.35 2.93
C LYS A 192 19.87 6.24 3.56
N GLU A 193 18.93 7.03 3.10
CA GLU A 193 17.55 7.03 3.57
C GLU A 193 16.87 5.71 3.22
N PHE A 194 17.12 5.18 2.03
CA PHE A 194 16.61 3.90 1.57
C PHE A 194 17.11 2.74 2.42
N GLU A 195 18.40 2.70 2.76
CA GLU A 195 18.99 1.72 3.65
C GLU A 195 18.44 1.87 5.08
N ASN A 196 18.44 3.09 5.62
CA ASN A 196 17.98 3.38 6.97
C ASN A 196 16.51 2.99 7.19
N LEU A 197 15.63 3.24 6.23
CA LEU A 197 14.23 2.85 6.32
C LEU A 197 14.05 1.32 6.45
N GLN A 198 14.89 0.54 5.80
CA GLN A 198 14.84 -0.93 5.84
C GLN A 198 15.26 -1.52 7.18
N THR A 199 15.88 -0.72 8.06
CA THR A 199 16.18 -1.13 9.44
C THR A 199 14.92 -1.17 10.33
N ILE A 200 13.84 -0.50 9.92
CA ILE A 200 12.57 -0.54 10.67
C ILE A 200 11.92 -1.92 10.51
N PRO A 201 11.62 -2.65 11.59
CA PRO A 201 10.95 -3.94 11.52
C PRO A 201 9.67 -3.88 10.66
N GLY A 202 9.55 -4.78 9.68
CA GLY A 202 8.42 -4.83 8.75
C GLY A 202 8.54 -3.90 7.53
N VAL A 203 9.55 -3.05 7.47
CA VAL A 203 9.89 -2.28 6.26
C VAL A 203 10.97 -3.04 5.49
N LYS A 204 10.73 -3.28 4.20
CA LYS A 204 11.65 -3.90 3.27
C LYS A 204 11.74 -3.04 1.99
N GLU A 205 12.58 -3.42 1.06
CA GLU A 205 12.85 -2.72 -0.18
C GLU A 205 11.59 -2.09 -0.83
N ARG A 206 10.57 -2.90 -1.15
CA ARG A 206 9.33 -2.42 -1.78
C ARG A 206 8.56 -1.40 -0.95
N SER A 207 8.54 -1.56 0.36
CA SER A 207 7.87 -0.60 1.25
C SER A 207 8.70 0.66 1.46
N ALA A 208 10.02 0.56 1.52
CA ALA A 208 10.92 1.72 1.58
C ALA A 208 10.82 2.58 0.31
N THR A 209 10.81 1.95 -0.89
CA THR A 209 10.56 2.68 -2.16
C THR A 209 9.20 3.35 -2.18
N SER A 210 8.14 2.68 -1.71
CA SER A 210 6.79 3.25 -1.61
C SER A 210 6.73 4.43 -0.64
N ILE A 211 7.42 4.37 0.50
CA ILE A 211 7.50 5.46 1.48
C ILE A 211 8.21 6.67 0.84
N LEU A 212 9.42 6.49 0.31
CA LEU A 212 10.19 7.57 -0.31
C LEU A 212 9.45 8.20 -1.50
N SER A 213 8.73 7.40 -2.29
CA SER A 213 7.96 7.92 -3.42
C SER A 213 6.76 8.78 -3.00
N GLU A 214 6.21 8.59 -1.81
CA GLU A 214 5.06 9.38 -1.36
C GLU A 214 5.45 10.62 -0.54
N ILE A 215 6.52 10.56 0.27
CA ILE A 215 6.90 11.65 1.18
C ILE A 215 8.25 12.29 0.85
N GLY A 216 9.10 11.64 0.03
CA GLY A 216 10.48 12.06 -0.17
C GLY A 216 11.35 11.78 1.05
N ALA A 217 12.58 12.30 1.03
CA ALA A 217 13.55 12.19 2.13
C ALA A 217 13.56 13.46 3.01
N ASP A 218 13.20 14.62 2.45
CA ASP A 218 13.21 15.89 3.18
C ASP A 218 11.98 16.04 4.09
N MET A 219 12.22 16.07 5.40
CA MET A 219 11.16 16.19 6.41
C MET A 219 10.82 17.65 6.76
N LYS A 220 11.45 18.67 6.15
CA LYS A 220 11.16 20.09 6.42
C LYS A 220 9.69 20.45 6.21
N MET A 221 9.02 19.80 5.27
CA MET A 221 7.60 20.00 5.03
C MET A 221 6.70 19.39 6.13
N PHE A 222 7.22 18.47 6.91
CA PHE A 222 6.54 17.86 8.05
C PHE A 222 7.28 18.22 9.33
N ILE A 223 7.04 19.43 9.85
CA ILE A 223 7.74 19.99 11.03
C ILE A 223 7.73 19.04 12.23
N THR A 224 6.75 18.15 12.32
CA THR A 224 6.63 17.16 13.38
C THR A 224 6.19 15.81 12.82
N ALA A 225 6.56 14.73 13.50
CA ALA A 225 6.05 13.39 13.20
C ALA A 225 4.50 13.35 13.22
N SER A 226 3.85 14.14 14.09
CA SER A 226 2.39 14.25 14.16
C SER A 226 1.79 14.88 12.90
N ALA A 227 2.49 15.82 12.26
CA ALA A 227 2.08 16.41 10.99
C ALA A 227 2.09 15.37 9.87
N LEU A 228 3.17 14.56 9.77
CA LEU A 228 3.26 13.45 8.82
C LEU A 228 2.15 12.41 9.05
N VAL A 229 1.93 11.99 10.30
CA VAL A 229 0.87 11.04 10.69
C VAL A 229 -0.52 11.55 10.29
N SER A 230 -0.78 12.85 10.48
CA SER A 230 -2.03 13.48 10.08
C SER A 230 -2.20 13.50 8.56
N TRP A 231 -1.15 13.86 7.82
CA TRP A 231 -1.15 13.88 6.36
C TRP A 231 -1.37 12.49 5.76
N CYS A 232 -0.81 11.45 6.37
CA CYS A 232 -1.03 10.06 5.97
C CYS A 232 -2.43 9.53 6.32
N GLY A 233 -3.21 10.26 7.12
CA GLY A 233 -4.53 9.80 7.56
C GLY A 233 -4.49 8.67 8.58
N LEU A 234 -3.46 8.62 9.44
CA LEU A 234 -3.34 7.66 10.54
C LEU A 234 -3.62 8.29 11.92
N LYS A 235 -4.03 9.57 11.95
CA LYS A 235 -4.45 10.26 13.17
C LYS A 235 -5.94 9.98 13.43
N PRO A 236 -6.36 9.63 14.67
CA PRO A 236 -7.78 9.58 15.01
C PRO A 236 -8.37 10.98 14.98
N ARG A 237 -9.60 11.13 14.51
CA ARG A 237 -10.30 12.44 14.44
C ARG A 237 -10.52 13.04 15.82
N ASN A 238 -10.87 12.20 16.80
CA ASN A 238 -11.28 12.64 18.14
C ASN A 238 -12.36 13.72 18.10
N ASP A 239 -13.37 13.52 17.22
CA ASP A 239 -14.51 14.44 17.14
C ASP A 239 -15.36 14.27 18.41
N GLU A 240 -15.22 15.20 19.33
CA GLU A 240 -15.97 15.26 20.58
C GLU A 240 -16.74 16.58 20.63
N SER A 241 -18.00 16.51 21.06
CA SER A 241 -18.83 17.69 21.28
C SER A 241 -19.68 17.45 22.52
N ALA A 242 -19.61 18.40 23.49
CA ALA A 242 -20.30 18.31 24.75
C ALA A 242 -20.11 16.99 25.50
N GLY A 243 -18.85 16.50 25.56
CA GLY A 243 -18.49 15.24 26.23
C GLY A 243 -18.92 13.98 25.49
N LYS A 244 -19.53 14.09 24.32
CA LYS A 244 -19.94 12.95 23.50
C LYS A 244 -19.01 12.78 22.31
N ILE A 245 -18.37 11.60 22.19
CA ILE A 245 -17.50 11.24 21.07
C ILE A 245 -18.36 10.95 19.84
N LYS A 246 -18.30 11.81 18.82
CA LYS A 246 -19.02 11.66 17.55
C LYS A 246 -18.34 10.67 16.62
N SER A 247 -17.01 10.65 16.56
CA SER A 247 -16.26 9.74 15.71
C SER A 247 -14.86 9.44 16.26
N ARG A 248 -14.49 8.14 16.22
CA ARG A 248 -13.13 7.66 16.47
C ARG A 248 -12.46 7.16 15.20
N LYS A 249 -13.03 7.46 14.03
CA LYS A 249 -12.43 7.06 12.73
C LYS A 249 -11.13 7.83 12.51
N ILE A 250 -10.22 7.25 11.74
CA ILE A 250 -9.02 7.96 11.30
C ILE A 250 -9.37 9.06 10.29
N THR A 251 -8.51 10.08 10.22
CA THR A 251 -8.66 11.19 9.26
C THR A 251 -8.53 10.70 7.82
N HIS A 252 -9.06 11.48 6.87
CA HIS A 252 -8.71 11.31 5.47
C HIS A 252 -7.25 11.73 5.27
N GLY A 253 -6.54 11.07 4.36
CA GLY A 253 -5.15 11.34 4.07
C GLY A 253 -4.67 10.54 2.85
N ASN A 254 -3.36 10.52 2.62
CA ASN A 254 -2.79 9.78 1.50
C ASN A 254 -3.04 8.27 1.64
N LYS A 255 -3.86 7.73 0.73
CA LYS A 255 -4.28 6.33 0.76
C LYS A 255 -3.13 5.35 0.45
N TYR A 256 -2.14 5.77 -0.33
CA TYR A 256 -1.04 4.92 -0.78
C TYR A 256 -0.10 4.62 0.39
N ILE A 257 0.50 5.65 0.99
CA ILE A 257 1.38 5.45 2.14
C ILE A 257 0.64 4.80 3.33
N ARG A 258 -0.64 5.14 3.55
CA ARG A 258 -1.44 4.50 4.61
C ARG A 258 -1.55 3.00 4.40
N LYS A 259 -1.83 2.53 3.17
CA LYS A 259 -1.89 1.11 2.85
C LYS A 259 -0.53 0.45 3.09
N THR A 260 0.55 1.01 2.54
CA THR A 260 1.92 0.52 2.74
C THR A 260 2.26 0.38 4.23
N MET A 261 1.98 1.41 5.04
CA MET A 261 2.27 1.37 6.46
C MET A 261 1.44 0.32 7.24
N ILE A 262 0.20 0.07 6.84
CA ILE A 262 -0.63 -0.99 7.43
C ILE A 262 -0.07 -2.37 7.05
N GLU A 263 0.37 -2.58 5.82
CA GLU A 263 1.03 -3.82 5.38
C GLU A 263 2.34 -4.05 6.13
N CYS A 264 3.18 -3.00 6.29
CA CYS A 264 4.38 -3.05 7.13
C CYS A 264 4.05 -3.40 8.59
N ALA A 265 2.96 -2.87 9.14
CA ALA A 265 2.53 -3.16 10.50
C ALA A 265 2.12 -4.64 10.71
N TRP A 266 1.58 -5.28 9.68
CA TRP A 266 1.35 -6.73 9.72
C TRP A 266 2.66 -7.51 9.77
N GLY A 267 3.67 -7.13 8.98
CA GLY A 267 5.01 -7.71 9.01
C GLY A 267 5.70 -7.48 10.37
N ALA A 268 5.75 -6.24 10.82
CA ALA A 268 6.37 -5.85 12.10
C ALA A 268 5.75 -6.57 13.31
N SER A 269 4.43 -6.79 13.27
CA SER A 269 3.74 -7.51 14.36
C SER A 269 4.09 -9.00 14.45
N ARG A 270 4.76 -9.56 13.43
CA ARG A 270 5.22 -10.95 13.39
C ARG A 270 6.74 -11.07 13.54
N THR A 271 7.47 -9.96 13.56
CA THR A 271 8.91 -9.93 13.77
C THR A 271 9.19 -10.20 15.25
N GLN A 272 10.00 -11.24 15.53
CA GLN A 272 10.36 -11.59 16.90
C GLN A 272 11.17 -10.47 17.57
N ASP A 273 11.05 -10.37 18.88
CA ASP A 273 11.85 -9.51 19.77
C ASP A 273 11.90 -8.03 19.38
N CYS A 274 10.85 -7.50 18.75
CA CYS A 274 10.74 -6.10 18.43
C CYS A 274 9.60 -5.41 19.21
N PHE A 275 9.74 -4.09 19.38
CA PHE A 275 8.70 -3.28 20.03
C PHE A 275 7.31 -3.45 19.43
N TYR A 276 7.22 -3.52 18.10
CA TYR A 276 5.91 -3.58 17.41
C TYR A 276 5.19 -4.91 17.61
N SER A 277 5.91 -6.03 17.66
CA SER A 277 5.32 -7.35 17.94
C SER A 277 4.80 -7.42 19.36
N GLN A 278 5.58 -6.96 20.33
CA GLN A 278 5.17 -6.91 21.73
C GLN A 278 3.98 -5.98 21.94
N PHE A 279 4.03 -4.77 21.36
CA PHE A 279 2.90 -3.83 21.42
C PHE A 279 1.64 -4.44 20.82
N SER A 280 1.77 -5.08 19.65
CA SER A 280 0.64 -5.75 18.99
C SER A 280 0.06 -6.86 19.87
N TYR A 281 0.91 -7.72 20.44
CA TYR A 281 0.50 -8.80 21.37
C TYR A 281 -0.26 -8.26 22.59
N ILE A 282 0.30 -7.28 23.29
CA ILE A 282 -0.35 -6.67 24.46
C ILE A 282 -1.73 -6.10 24.10
N GLN A 283 -1.84 -5.40 22.97
CA GLN A 283 -3.11 -4.78 22.59
C GLN A 283 -4.16 -5.79 22.11
N THR A 284 -3.75 -6.85 21.38
CA THR A 284 -4.69 -7.83 20.81
C THR A 284 -5.04 -8.95 21.78
N VAL A 285 -4.03 -9.53 22.43
CA VAL A 285 -4.21 -10.72 23.29
C VAL A 285 -4.57 -10.30 24.70
N VAL A 286 -3.73 -9.45 25.35
CA VAL A 286 -3.93 -9.08 26.75
C VAL A 286 -5.14 -8.12 26.89
N ARG A 287 -5.20 -7.05 26.05
CA ARG A 287 -6.27 -6.04 26.10
C ARG A 287 -7.46 -6.35 25.23
N ARG A 288 -7.47 -7.49 24.52
CA ARG A 288 -8.55 -7.99 23.65
C ARG A 288 -9.11 -6.96 22.67
N LYS A 289 -8.26 -6.06 22.15
CA LYS A 289 -8.67 -5.07 21.17
C LYS A 289 -8.78 -5.70 19.78
N ASN A 290 -9.64 -5.11 18.94
CA ASN A 290 -9.78 -5.53 17.55
C ASN A 290 -8.44 -5.45 16.80
N ALA A 291 -8.01 -6.55 16.18
CA ALA A 291 -6.72 -6.70 15.51
C ALA A 291 -6.46 -5.62 14.45
N MET A 292 -7.47 -5.28 13.63
CA MET A 292 -7.33 -4.22 12.60
C MET A 292 -7.07 -2.84 13.21
N LYS A 293 -7.74 -2.49 14.31
CA LYS A 293 -7.48 -1.24 15.04
C LYS A 293 -6.07 -1.20 15.61
N VAL A 294 -5.59 -2.35 16.09
CA VAL A 294 -4.21 -2.47 16.61
C VAL A 294 -3.20 -2.31 15.48
N LYS A 295 -3.42 -2.89 14.29
CA LYS A 295 -2.52 -2.70 13.14
C LYS A 295 -2.44 -1.24 12.70
N VAL A 296 -3.54 -0.51 12.70
CA VAL A 296 -3.53 0.94 12.45
C VAL A 296 -2.72 1.70 13.52
N ALA A 297 -2.81 1.31 14.79
CA ALA A 297 -2.01 1.91 15.86
C ALA A 297 -0.50 1.59 15.72
N VAL A 298 -0.15 0.37 15.31
CA VAL A 298 1.24 -0.02 14.99
C VAL A 298 1.73 0.80 13.79
N ALA A 299 0.97 0.86 12.69
CA ALA A 299 1.31 1.65 11.50
C ALA A 299 1.59 3.12 11.84
N ARG A 300 0.77 3.72 12.73
CA ARG A 300 1.01 5.08 13.22
C ARG A 300 2.35 5.21 13.96
N LYS A 301 2.69 4.26 14.82
CA LYS A 301 3.98 4.27 15.55
C LYS A 301 5.16 4.07 14.60
N MET A 302 5.02 3.19 13.62
CA MET A 302 6.03 2.99 12.57
C MET A 302 6.24 4.25 11.75
N LEU A 303 5.17 4.98 11.41
CA LEU A 303 5.28 6.23 10.66
C LEU A 303 5.98 7.33 11.47
N VAL A 304 5.83 7.35 12.79
CA VAL A 304 6.64 8.21 13.67
C VAL A 304 8.12 7.83 13.59
N ALA A 305 8.45 6.52 13.60
CA ALA A 305 9.82 6.06 13.42
C ALA A 305 10.38 6.42 12.04
N VAL A 306 9.59 6.29 10.96
CA VAL A 306 9.96 6.75 9.61
C VAL A 306 10.36 8.23 9.62
N TRP A 307 9.56 9.08 10.29
CA TRP A 307 9.87 10.50 10.39
C TRP A 307 11.20 10.75 11.08
N HIS A 308 11.48 10.08 12.22
CA HIS A 308 12.76 10.21 12.95
C HIS A 308 13.94 9.71 12.12
N VAL A 309 13.80 8.54 11.48
CA VAL A 309 14.84 7.95 10.64
C VAL A 309 15.23 8.90 9.50
N LEU A 310 14.25 9.51 8.84
CA LEU A 310 14.50 10.45 7.74
C LEU A 310 14.99 11.81 8.23
N ASN A 311 14.41 12.35 9.30
CA ASN A 311 14.76 13.67 9.82
C ASN A 311 16.15 13.72 10.47
N GLU A 312 16.54 12.63 11.17
CA GLU A 312 17.81 12.52 11.87
C GLU A 312 18.90 11.88 11.00
N GLY A 313 18.53 11.23 9.90
CA GLY A 313 19.45 10.56 8.98
C GLY A 313 20.16 9.34 9.60
N VAL A 314 19.52 8.66 10.59
CA VAL A 314 20.08 7.53 11.33
C VAL A 314 19.20 6.28 11.19
N PRO A 315 19.78 5.07 11.29
CA PRO A 315 19.01 3.84 11.28
C PRO A 315 18.07 3.75 12.49
N TYR A 316 16.99 2.99 12.34
CA TYR A 316 16.04 2.72 13.42
C TYR A 316 16.72 1.93 14.55
N ARG A 317 16.50 2.36 15.79
CA ARG A 317 16.98 1.68 16.99
C ARG A 317 15.81 1.15 17.79
N ASP A 318 15.70 -0.18 17.85
CA ASP A 318 14.73 -0.85 18.72
C ASP A 318 15.44 -1.28 20.02
N TYR A 319 15.13 -0.63 21.12
CA TYR A 319 15.76 -0.94 22.42
C TYR A 319 15.48 -2.38 22.87
N LYS A 320 14.38 -2.99 22.43
CA LYS A 320 14.04 -4.39 22.73
C LYS A 320 14.96 -5.36 21.99
N MET A 321 15.24 -5.09 20.72
CA MET A 321 16.21 -5.86 19.94
C MET A 321 17.61 -5.72 20.53
N LEU A 322 17.99 -4.53 20.98
CA LEU A 322 19.29 -4.29 21.62
C LEU A 322 19.42 -5.03 22.96
N GLN A 323 18.35 -5.08 23.77
CA GLN A 323 18.35 -5.85 25.02
C GLN A 323 18.44 -7.37 24.77
N ALA A 324 17.75 -7.89 23.77
CA ALA A 324 17.81 -9.31 23.40
C ALA A 324 19.22 -9.71 22.92
N GLN A 325 19.89 -8.84 22.16
CA GLN A 325 21.29 -9.06 21.74
C GLN A 325 22.29 -9.02 22.89
N ALA A 326 22.09 -8.13 23.86
CA ALA A 326 22.97 -8.03 25.06
C ALA A 326 22.78 -9.19 26.04
N GLY A 327 21.56 -9.72 26.15
CA GLY A 327 21.26 -10.86 27.05
C GLY A 327 21.61 -12.24 26.49
N GLY A 328 21.88 -12.36 25.20
CA GLY A 328 22.28 -13.60 24.53
C GLY A 328 23.81 -13.90 24.59
N ASN A 329 24.62 -12.97 25.13
CA ASN A 329 26.06 -13.10 25.30
C ASN A 329 26.49 -13.40 26.76
N SER A 330 25.55 -13.82 27.61
CA SER A 330 25.82 -14.21 28.99
C SER A 330 25.57 -15.70 29.21
#